data_3d4f3534b70230364c92aeca8e04522d
#
_entry.id   3d4f3534b70230364c92aeca8e04522d
#
_cell.length_a   1.000
_cell.length_b   1.000
_cell.length_c   1.000
_cell.angle_alpha   90.00
_cell.angle_beta   90.00
_cell.angle_gamma   90.00
#
_symmetry.space_group_name_H-M   'P 1'
#
loop_
_entity.id
_entity.type
_entity.pdbx_description
1 polymer ?
#
loop_
_entity_poly.entity_id
_entity_poly.type
_entity_poly.pdbx_seq_one_letter_code
_entity_poly.pdbx_strand_id
1 'polypeptide(L)'
;MRGMFGILGLLIVAGIVGLIYKYYLAPQGAASAPLSHPTQTIDVVGVKNDLIAIGQAERVYQVEHSTYGSLDDLVSSGAMAIKKSGRDGYTYDAEASTDTFRITAHCPAATTPGCVNYAIDQTMDVQPAP
;
A
#
# COMPACT_ATOMS: atom_id res chain seq x y z
N MET A 1 -55.33 -8.60 -28.23
CA MET A 1 -54.10 -7.92 -28.56
C MET A 1 -53.36 -7.23 -27.35
N ARG A 2 -53.84 -7.41 -26.14
CA ARG A 2 -53.21 -6.79 -24.95
C ARG A 2 -52.03 -7.60 -24.33
N GLY A 3 -51.85 -8.83 -24.74
CA GLY A 3 -50.78 -9.69 -24.17
C GLY A 3 -49.46 -9.70 -24.92
N MET A 4 -49.45 -9.31 -26.21
CA MET A 4 -48.26 -9.44 -27.04
C MET A 4 -47.21 -8.34 -26.79
N PHE A 5 -47.64 -7.16 -26.36
CA PHE A 5 -46.71 -6.10 -25.98
C PHE A 5 -45.98 -6.33 -24.65
N GLY A 6 -46.57 -7.08 -23.71
CA GLY A 6 -45.95 -7.41 -22.44
C GLY A 6 -44.77 -8.38 -22.59
N ILE A 7 -44.90 -9.38 -23.45
CA ILE A 7 -43.84 -10.40 -23.64
C ILE A 7 -42.66 -9.79 -24.38
N LEU A 8 -42.92 -8.95 -25.39
CA LEU A 8 -41.87 -8.26 -26.16
C LEU A 8 -41.10 -7.28 -25.26
N GLY A 9 -41.78 -6.52 -24.40
CA GLY A 9 -41.17 -5.63 -23.44
C GLY A 9 -40.30 -6.37 -22.41
N LEU A 10 -40.78 -7.52 -21.94
CA LEU A 10 -40.03 -8.34 -20.97
C LEU A 10 -38.74 -8.92 -21.57
N LEU A 11 -38.78 -9.33 -22.86
CA LEU A 11 -37.57 -9.81 -23.55
C LEU A 11 -36.55 -8.70 -23.80
N ILE A 12 -36.97 -7.48 -24.08
CA ILE A 12 -36.08 -6.33 -24.24
C ILE A 12 -35.39 -5.99 -22.90
N VAL A 13 -36.14 -5.96 -21.80
CA VAL A 13 -35.58 -5.69 -20.46
C VAL A 13 -34.60 -6.77 -20.05
N ALA A 14 -34.93 -8.04 -20.28
CA ALA A 14 -34.02 -9.15 -20.00
C ALA A 14 -32.73 -9.07 -20.83
N GLY A 15 -32.84 -8.68 -22.10
CA GLY A 15 -31.66 -8.45 -22.95
C GLY A 15 -30.76 -7.32 -22.47
N ILE A 16 -31.33 -6.20 -22.04
CA ILE A 16 -30.58 -5.06 -21.51
C ILE A 16 -29.91 -5.41 -20.20
N VAL A 17 -30.60 -6.07 -19.29
CA VAL A 17 -30.04 -6.53 -18.02
C VAL A 17 -28.88 -7.50 -18.24
N GLY A 18 -29.02 -8.44 -19.20
CA GLY A 18 -27.95 -9.36 -19.58
C GLY A 18 -26.71 -8.66 -20.14
N LEU A 19 -26.92 -7.64 -20.96
CA LEU A 19 -25.82 -6.82 -21.49
C LEU A 19 -25.12 -6.01 -20.39
N ILE A 20 -25.88 -5.38 -19.52
CA ILE A 20 -25.32 -4.64 -18.39
C ILE A 20 -24.52 -5.58 -17.48
N TYR A 21 -25.06 -6.75 -17.17
CA TYR A 21 -24.35 -7.75 -16.36
C TYR A 21 -23.05 -8.18 -17.03
N LYS A 22 -23.07 -8.45 -18.32
CA LYS A 22 -21.88 -8.88 -19.07
C LYS A 22 -20.80 -7.78 -19.15
N TYR A 23 -21.19 -6.52 -19.28
CA TYR A 23 -20.23 -5.42 -19.46
C TYR A 23 -19.77 -4.78 -18.14
N TYR A 24 -20.60 -4.80 -17.10
CA TYR A 24 -20.31 -4.10 -15.86
C TYR A 24 -20.08 -5.00 -14.64
N LEU A 25 -20.77 -6.14 -14.56
CA LEU A 25 -20.67 -7.04 -13.42
C LEU A 25 -19.94 -8.36 -13.71
N ALA A 26 -19.81 -8.75 -14.98
CA ALA A 26 -18.92 -9.87 -15.25
C ALA A 26 -17.53 -9.46 -14.75
N PRO A 27 -16.91 -10.24 -13.85
CA PRO A 27 -15.52 -10.00 -13.53
C PRO A 27 -14.80 -9.99 -14.86
N GLN A 28 -14.13 -8.89 -15.16
CA GLN A 28 -13.29 -8.75 -16.34
C GLN A 28 -12.43 -9.98 -16.34
N GLY A 29 -12.76 -10.90 -17.24
CA GLY A 29 -12.27 -12.26 -17.19
C GLY A 29 -10.81 -12.20 -16.88
N ALA A 30 -10.42 -12.92 -15.86
CA ALA A 30 -9.05 -13.24 -15.68
C ALA A 30 -8.53 -13.63 -17.06
N ALA A 31 -7.94 -12.67 -17.75
CA ALA A 31 -7.01 -13.00 -18.78
C ALA A 31 -6.08 -13.95 -18.03
N SER A 32 -6.07 -15.19 -18.46
CA SER A 32 -5.12 -16.17 -17.96
C SER A 32 -3.77 -15.58 -18.27
N ALA A 33 -3.31 -14.70 -17.36
CA ALA A 33 -1.93 -14.33 -17.33
C ALA A 33 -1.22 -15.67 -17.22
N PRO A 34 -0.28 -15.98 -18.11
CA PRO A 34 0.51 -17.16 -17.93
C PRO A 34 0.98 -17.15 -16.49
N LEU A 35 0.93 -18.28 -15.83
CA LEU A 35 1.49 -18.51 -14.50
C LEU A 35 3.01 -18.28 -14.57
N SER A 36 3.41 -17.04 -14.89
CA SER A 36 4.67 -16.53 -14.45
C SER A 36 4.53 -16.52 -12.93
N HIS A 37 5.36 -17.28 -12.28
CA HIS A 37 5.59 -17.20 -10.85
C HIS A 37 5.51 -15.72 -10.50
N PRO A 38 4.75 -15.31 -9.46
CA PRO A 38 4.85 -13.96 -9.00
C PRO A 38 6.32 -13.76 -8.59
N THR A 39 7.11 -13.27 -9.50
CA THR A 39 8.29 -12.50 -9.12
C THR A 39 7.70 -11.49 -8.18
N GLN A 40 8.04 -11.59 -6.91
CA GLN A 40 7.60 -10.62 -5.92
C GLN A 40 8.03 -9.26 -6.46
N THR A 41 7.10 -8.61 -7.13
CA THR A 41 7.31 -7.25 -7.59
C THR A 41 7.31 -6.44 -6.31
N ILE A 42 8.49 -6.04 -5.88
CA ILE A 42 8.64 -5.19 -4.69
C ILE A 42 7.79 -3.96 -4.91
N ASP A 43 6.81 -3.77 -4.04
CA ASP A 43 5.96 -2.59 -4.07
C ASP A 43 6.72 -1.38 -3.51
N VAL A 44 7.59 -0.82 -4.34
CA VAL A 44 8.38 0.37 -3.98
C VAL A 44 7.50 1.54 -3.58
N VAL A 45 6.34 1.70 -4.23
CA VAL A 45 5.39 2.77 -3.88
C VAL A 45 4.83 2.54 -2.49
N GLY A 46 4.49 1.31 -2.16
CA GLY A 46 4.02 0.94 -0.83
C GLY A 46 5.09 1.16 0.24
N VAL A 47 6.34 0.80 -0.01
CA VAL A 47 7.47 1.05 0.91
C VAL A 47 7.65 2.55 1.16
N LYS A 48 7.61 3.37 0.12
CA LYS A 48 7.69 4.84 0.26
C LYS A 48 6.51 5.41 1.06
N ASN A 49 5.31 4.92 0.82
CA ASN A 49 4.13 5.34 1.57
C ASN A 49 4.22 4.94 3.04
N ASP A 50 4.76 3.77 3.34
CA ASP A 50 5.01 3.32 4.72
C ASP A 50 6.02 4.25 5.42
N LEU A 51 7.11 4.63 4.75
CA LEU A 51 8.08 5.58 5.30
C LEU A 51 7.45 6.94 5.59
N ILE A 52 6.61 7.46 4.70
CA ILE A 52 5.88 8.72 4.92
C ILE A 52 4.95 8.60 6.12
N ALA A 53 4.24 7.48 6.26
CA ALA A 53 3.35 7.24 7.39
C ALA A 53 4.12 7.19 8.73
N ILE A 54 5.27 6.55 8.75
CA ILE A 54 6.15 6.51 9.93
C ILE A 54 6.68 7.92 10.24
N GLY A 55 7.12 8.67 9.24
CA GLY A 55 7.58 10.05 9.41
C GLY A 55 6.49 10.98 9.96
N GLN A 56 5.23 10.78 9.56
CA GLN A 56 4.09 11.51 10.14
C GLN A 56 3.87 11.13 11.61
N ALA A 57 3.98 9.83 11.94
CA ALA A 57 3.87 9.36 13.31
C ALA A 57 4.98 9.94 14.20
N GLU A 58 6.20 10.07 13.69
CA GLU A 58 7.31 10.74 14.38
C GLU A 58 6.98 12.21 14.71
N ARG A 59 6.38 12.94 13.79
CA ARG A 59 5.96 14.32 14.03
C ARG A 59 4.87 14.43 15.10
N VAL A 60 3.91 13.53 15.09
CA VAL A 60 2.87 13.49 16.12
C VAL A 60 3.50 13.17 17.49
N TYR A 61 4.37 12.19 17.53
CA TYR A 61 5.09 11.80 18.75
C TYR A 61 5.92 12.96 19.31
N GLN A 62 6.63 13.68 18.44
CA GLN A 62 7.45 14.82 18.82
C GLN A 62 6.61 15.97 19.42
N VAL A 63 5.41 16.22 18.93
CA VAL A 63 4.50 17.24 19.50
C VAL A 63 4.07 16.86 20.91
N GLU A 64 3.85 15.58 21.18
CA GLU A 64 3.38 15.10 22.49
C GLU A 64 4.50 14.94 23.51
N HIS A 65 5.70 14.55 23.05
CA HIS A 65 6.83 14.17 23.93
C HIS A 65 8.03 15.12 23.84
N SER A 66 7.99 16.11 22.95
CA SER A 66 9.09 17.07 22.68
C SER A 66 10.39 16.40 22.20
N THR A 67 10.31 15.20 21.70
CA THR A 67 11.41 14.41 21.13
C THR A 67 10.84 13.43 20.10
N TYR A 68 11.64 13.04 19.14
CA TYR A 68 11.32 11.91 18.27
C TYR A 68 11.52 10.58 18.99
N GLY A 69 10.83 9.53 18.56
CA GLY A 69 10.84 8.23 19.22
C GLY A 69 11.43 7.11 18.38
N SER A 70 11.72 5.98 19.00
CA SER A 70 12.00 4.76 18.28
C SER A 70 10.73 4.17 17.66
N LEU A 71 10.85 3.23 16.72
CA LEU A 71 9.68 2.54 16.18
C LEU A 71 8.83 1.87 17.26
N ASP A 72 9.49 1.34 18.30
CA ASP A 72 8.79 0.72 19.44
C ASP A 72 8.01 1.75 20.26
N ASP A 73 8.56 2.96 20.43
CA ASP A 73 7.88 4.06 21.10
C ASP A 73 6.66 4.54 20.32
N LEU A 74 6.77 4.65 19.00
CA LEU A 74 5.65 5.03 18.12
C LEU A 74 4.51 4.00 18.15
N VAL A 75 4.84 2.71 18.19
CA VAL A 75 3.84 1.65 18.32
C VAL A 75 3.21 1.65 19.70
N SER A 76 4.02 1.80 20.76
CA SER A 76 3.55 1.78 22.15
C SER A 76 2.65 2.96 22.49
N SER A 77 2.94 4.12 21.93
CA SER A 77 2.12 5.33 22.10
C SER A 77 0.83 5.32 21.28
N GLY A 78 0.68 4.38 20.34
CA GLY A 78 -0.43 4.33 19.41
C GLY A 78 -0.32 5.32 18.24
N ALA A 79 0.80 6.01 18.10
CA ALA A 79 1.05 6.92 16.98
C ALA A 79 1.19 6.17 15.65
N MET A 80 1.52 4.88 15.70
CA MET A 80 1.73 4.05 14.53
C MET A 80 1.17 2.64 14.71
N ALA A 81 0.57 2.10 13.64
CA ALA A 81 0.11 0.72 13.58
C ALA A 81 1.02 -0.20 12.74
N ILE A 82 2.04 0.35 12.07
CA ILE A 82 2.93 -0.39 11.17
C ILE A 82 3.96 -1.16 12.00
N LYS A 83 4.16 -2.43 11.66
CA LYS A 83 5.17 -3.28 12.31
C LYS A 83 6.57 -2.99 11.74
N LYS A 84 7.61 -3.29 12.51
CA LYS A 84 9.02 -3.23 12.06
C LYS A 84 9.30 -4.08 10.82
N SER A 85 8.60 -5.21 10.66
CA SER A 85 8.60 -5.99 9.44
C SER A 85 7.67 -5.32 8.45
N GLY A 86 8.25 -4.63 7.48
CA GLY A 86 7.52 -3.95 6.41
C GLY A 86 6.99 -4.92 5.36
N ARG A 87 6.46 -4.35 4.26
CA ARG A 87 5.97 -5.14 3.13
C ARG A 87 7.13 -5.72 2.31
N ASP A 88 6.87 -6.82 1.65
CA ASP A 88 7.78 -7.46 0.69
C ASP A 88 9.18 -7.81 1.25
N GLY A 89 9.26 -8.06 2.55
CA GLY A 89 10.51 -8.43 3.23
C GLY A 89 11.39 -7.25 3.62
N TYR A 90 10.99 -6.00 3.34
CA TYR A 90 11.68 -4.83 3.89
C TYR A 90 11.60 -4.82 5.43
N THR A 91 12.63 -4.33 6.05
CA THR A 91 12.65 -4.03 7.49
C THR A 91 12.84 -2.54 7.69
N TYR A 92 12.14 -1.98 8.67
CA TYR A 92 12.27 -0.57 9.02
C TYR A 92 13.13 -0.41 10.27
N ASP A 93 13.99 0.59 10.25
CA ASP A 93 14.78 1.03 11.39
C ASP A 93 14.64 2.55 11.55
N ALA A 94 14.60 3.02 12.79
CA ALA A 94 14.48 4.44 13.10
C ALA A 94 15.59 4.87 14.05
N GLU A 95 16.34 5.86 13.61
CA GLU A 95 17.27 6.62 14.44
C GLU A 95 16.60 7.94 14.80
N ALA A 96 16.36 8.18 16.08
CA ALA A 96 15.65 9.34 16.57
C ALA A 96 16.45 10.07 17.64
N SER A 97 16.33 11.39 17.64
CA SER A 97 16.89 12.28 18.65
C SER A 97 15.86 13.36 19.01
N THR A 98 16.24 14.32 19.84
CA THR A 98 15.36 15.44 20.21
C THR A 98 14.89 16.25 18.99
N ASP A 99 15.78 16.50 18.05
CA ASP A 99 15.55 17.45 16.96
C ASP A 99 15.48 16.82 15.57
N THR A 100 15.94 15.59 15.44
CA THR A 100 16.02 14.92 14.14
C THR A 100 15.60 13.47 14.23
N PHE A 101 15.07 12.94 13.11
CA PHE A 101 14.88 11.52 12.93
C PHE A 101 15.34 11.09 11.54
N ARG A 102 15.66 9.83 11.40
CA ARG A 102 15.90 9.15 10.15
C ARG A 102 15.32 7.74 10.21
N ILE A 103 14.44 7.43 9.28
CA ILE A 103 13.86 6.11 9.16
C ILE A 103 14.37 5.48 7.88
N THR A 104 14.92 4.30 7.97
CA THR A 104 15.47 3.57 6.83
C THR A 104 14.67 2.30 6.57
N ALA A 105 14.24 2.12 5.35
CA ALA A 105 13.69 0.87 4.84
C ALA A 105 14.83 0.06 4.24
N HIS A 106 15.22 -1.01 4.93
CA HIS A 106 16.24 -1.92 4.47
C HIS A 106 15.65 -2.98 3.54
N CYS A 107 16.21 -3.06 2.37
CA CYS A 107 15.90 -4.09 1.40
C CYS A 107 16.20 -5.48 1.97
N PRO A 108 15.36 -6.49 1.72
CA PRO A 108 15.67 -7.86 2.08
C PRO A 108 16.97 -8.30 1.39
N ALA A 109 17.95 -8.72 2.18
CA ALA A 109 19.28 -9.04 1.71
C ALA A 109 19.27 -10.08 0.57
N ALA A 110 20.10 -9.84 -0.42
CA ALA A 110 20.70 -10.80 -1.35
C ALA A 110 19.80 -11.55 -2.35
N THR A 111 18.50 -11.54 -2.26
CA THR A 111 17.66 -12.39 -3.13
C THR A 111 16.92 -11.64 -4.25
N THR A 112 16.92 -10.31 -4.23
CA THR A 112 16.19 -9.52 -5.21
C THR A 112 17.13 -8.57 -5.94
N PRO A 113 17.55 -8.88 -7.16
CA PRO A 113 18.34 -7.96 -7.98
C PRO A 113 17.62 -6.63 -8.16
N GLY A 114 18.31 -5.52 -7.92
CA GLY A 114 17.75 -4.18 -8.09
C GLY A 114 16.96 -3.62 -6.91
N CYS A 115 16.93 -4.32 -5.79
CA CYS A 115 16.34 -3.80 -4.57
C CYS A 115 17.19 -2.64 -4.02
N VAL A 116 16.53 -1.58 -3.57
CA VAL A 116 17.17 -0.35 -3.09
C VAL A 116 16.65 -0.03 -1.70
N ASN A 117 17.54 0.37 -0.80
CA ASN A 117 17.16 0.95 0.48
C ASN A 117 16.58 2.35 0.26
N TYR A 118 15.64 2.71 1.11
CA TYR A 118 15.05 4.06 1.12
C TYR A 118 15.13 4.64 2.52
N ALA A 119 15.26 5.95 2.62
CA ALA A 119 15.21 6.65 3.89
C ALA A 119 14.34 7.91 3.81
N ILE A 120 13.78 8.27 4.94
CA ILE A 120 13.06 9.52 5.16
C ILE A 120 13.60 10.19 6.42
N ASP A 121 13.62 11.50 6.44
CA ASP A 121 14.03 12.32 7.58
C ASP A 121 12.99 13.40 7.87
N GLN A 122 13.36 14.34 8.73
CA GLN A 122 12.49 15.46 9.14
C GLN A 122 12.04 16.36 7.98
N THR A 123 12.68 16.31 6.82
CA THR A 123 12.23 17.03 5.61
C THR A 123 11.02 16.37 4.96
N MET A 124 10.70 15.13 5.32
CA MET A 124 9.62 14.31 4.75
C MET A 124 9.84 13.96 3.28
N ASP A 125 11.06 13.99 2.80
CA ASP A 125 11.45 13.57 1.46
C ASP A 125 12.04 12.15 1.50
N VAL A 126 11.47 11.25 0.71
CA VAL A 126 11.92 9.86 0.64
C VAL A 126 13.00 9.75 -0.43
N GLN A 127 14.20 9.39 -0.02
CA GLN A 127 15.37 9.27 -0.89
C GLN A 127 15.95 7.85 -0.87
N PRO A 128 16.61 7.41 -1.95
CA PRO A 128 17.42 6.20 -1.90
C PRO A 128 18.51 6.33 -0.84
N ALA A 129 18.71 5.26 -0.08
CA ALA A 129 19.75 5.19 0.96
C ALA A 129 20.84 4.20 0.55
N PRO A 130 22.08 4.40 1.01
CA PRO A 130 23.16 3.44 0.76
C PRO A 130 22.92 2.09 1.45
#